data_7e0f792b4713496bfc0403a88cad3559
#
_entry.id   7e0f792b4713496bfc0403a88cad3559
#
_cell.length_a   1.000
_cell.length_b   1.000
_cell.length_c   1.000
_cell.angle_alpha   90.00
_cell.angle_beta   90.00
_cell.angle_gamma   90.00
#
_symmetry.space_group_name_H-M   'P 1'
#
loop_
_entity.id
_entity.type
_entity.pdbx_description
1 polymer ?
#
loop_
_entity_poly.entity_id
_entity_poly.type
_entity_poly.pdbx_seq_one_letter_code
_entity_poly.pdbx_strand_id
1 'polypeptide(L)'
;MKRKFLTLCLGLAFAAVAFAQQGPKYVFYFIGDGMGVNQVNATETYLAAVEGRRGIKPLTFPSFPNVALVNTQSDSHGITDSAAGGTALATGRKTYNNAIGVLPDSIT
;
A
#
# COMPACT_ATOMS: atom_id res chain seq x y z
N MET A 1 39.21 -33.45 5.58
CA MET A 1 38.22 -33.04 4.58
C MET A 1 36.94 -32.44 5.22
N LYS A 2 36.32 -33.06 6.23
CA LYS A 2 35.08 -32.58 6.89
C LYS A 2 35.16 -31.14 7.47
N ARG A 3 36.29 -30.76 8.10
CA ARG A 3 36.49 -29.42 8.67
C ARG A 3 36.52 -28.30 7.61
N LYS A 4 37.20 -28.54 6.48
CA LYS A 4 37.28 -27.57 5.37
C LYS A 4 35.92 -27.37 4.68
N PHE A 5 35.12 -28.44 4.58
CA PHE A 5 33.76 -28.39 4.04
C PHE A 5 32.81 -27.60 4.95
N LEU A 6 32.91 -27.80 6.26
CA LEU A 6 32.11 -27.07 7.25
C LEU A 6 32.41 -25.56 7.23
N THR A 7 33.72 -25.19 7.10
CA THR A 7 34.11 -23.77 7.03
C THR A 7 33.60 -23.10 5.75
N LEU A 8 33.60 -23.82 4.63
CA LEU A 8 33.08 -23.32 3.35
C LEU A 8 31.56 -23.12 3.41
N CYS A 9 30.81 -24.07 3.99
CA CYS A 9 29.36 -23.95 4.16
C CYS A 9 29.00 -22.80 5.11
N LEU A 10 29.72 -22.58 6.19
CA LEU A 10 29.52 -21.46 7.10
C LEU A 10 29.79 -20.11 6.41
N GLY A 11 30.84 -20.01 5.60
CA GLY A 11 31.17 -18.82 4.83
C GLY A 11 30.10 -18.47 3.79
N LEU A 12 29.57 -19.46 3.08
CA LEU A 12 28.48 -19.29 2.12
C LEU A 12 27.16 -18.88 2.79
N ALA A 13 26.86 -19.43 3.97
CA ALA A 13 25.68 -19.04 4.73
C ALA A 13 25.77 -17.59 5.22
N PHE A 14 26.93 -17.14 5.69
CA PHE A 14 27.15 -15.74 6.10
C PHE A 14 27.05 -14.78 4.91
N ALA A 15 27.57 -15.13 3.74
CA ALA A 15 27.47 -14.32 2.53
C ALA A 15 25.99 -14.18 2.07
N ALA A 16 25.21 -15.26 2.13
CA ALA A 16 23.80 -15.23 1.76
C ALA A 16 22.97 -14.31 2.67
N VAL A 17 23.25 -14.25 3.97
CA VAL A 17 22.59 -13.35 4.93
C VAL A 17 22.94 -11.88 4.66
N ALA A 18 24.19 -11.60 4.27
CA ALA A 18 24.61 -10.22 3.97
C ALA A 18 23.91 -9.66 2.72
N PHE A 19 23.59 -10.48 1.73
CA PHE A 19 22.81 -10.05 0.54
C PHE A 19 21.32 -9.90 0.81
N ALA A 20 20.77 -10.58 1.82
CA ALA A 20 19.35 -10.53 2.15
C ALA A 20 18.91 -9.23 2.89
N GLN A 21 19.86 -8.42 3.34
CA GLN A 21 19.57 -7.22 4.14
C GLN A 21 19.53 -5.89 3.36
N GLN A 22 19.62 -5.91 2.03
CA GLN A 22 19.42 -4.69 1.24
C GLN A 22 17.92 -4.42 1.04
N GLY A 23 17.28 -3.88 2.05
CA GLY A 23 15.95 -3.31 1.91
C GLY A 23 15.94 -2.11 0.94
N PRO A 24 14.76 -1.65 0.52
CA PRO A 24 14.65 -0.51 -0.39
C PRO A 24 15.32 0.72 0.23
N LYS A 25 16.15 1.40 -0.56
CA LYS A 25 16.84 2.63 -0.12
C LYS A 25 15.88 3.79 0.12
N TYR A 26 14.76 3.81 -0.62
CA TYR A 26 13.72 4.82 -0.53
C TYR A 26 12.36 4.13 -0.58
N VAL A 27 11.41 4.63 0.22
CA VAL A 27 10.00 4.24 0.21
C VAL A 27 9.19 5.49 -0.08
N PHE A 28 8.37 5.45 -1.12
CA PHE A 28 7.43 6.51 -1.46
C PHE A 28 6.01 6.00 -1.18
N TYR A 29 5.26 6.74 -0.41
CA TYR A 29 3.89 6.42 -0.07
C TYR A 29 2.95 7.48 -0.65
N PHE A 30 2.08 7.07 -1.56
CA PHE A 30 1.12 7.94 -2.23
C PHE A 30 -0.29 7.64 -1.74
N ILE A 31 -1.03 8.66 -1.34
CA ILE A 31 -2.40 8.56 -0.88
C ILE A 31 -3.27 9.34 -1.87
N GLY A 32 -4.17 8.64 -2.56
CA GLY A 32 -5.20 9.25 -3.39
C GLY A 32 -6.46 9.44 -2.56
N ASP A 33 -6.67 10.64 -2.02
CA ASP A 33 -7.86 10.95 -1.25
C ASP A 33 -9.11 10.90 -2.13
N GLY A 34 -10.13 10.15 -1.69
CA GLY A 34 -11.35 9.89 -2.46
C GLY A 34 -11.16 9.03 -3.72
N MET A 35 -9.96 8.49 -3.94
CA MET A 35 -9.65 7.68 -5.12
C MET A 35 -10.03 6.21 -4.89
N GLY A 36 -11.17 5.80 -5.41
CA GLY A 36 -11.61 4.41 -5.45
C GLY A 36 -11.33 3.75 -6.81
N VAL A 37 -11.67 2.48 -6.92
CA VAL A 37 -11.50 1.69 -8.17
C VAL A 37 -12.23 2.32 -9.36
N ASN A 38 -13.40 2.92 -9.12
CA ASN A 38 -14.17 3.57 -10.18
C ASN A 38 -13.46 4.80 -10.76
N GLN A 39 -12.78 5.60 -9.93
CA GLN A 39 -11.99 6.75 -10.38
C GLN A 39 -10.80 6.30 -11.24
N VAL A 40 -10.14 5.22 -10.84
CA VAL A 40 -9.06 4.62 -11.62
C VAL A 40 -9.57 4.17 -12.99
N ASN A 41 -10.65 3.38 -13.04
CA ASN A 41 -11.24 2.88 -14.28
C ASN A 41 -11.74 4.01 -15.19
N ALA A 42 -12.39 5.02 -14.61
CA ALA A 42 -12.82 6.20 -15.37
C ALA A 42 -11.65 6.95 -16.00
N THR A 43 -10.55 7.10 -15.26
CA THR A 43 -9.33 7.74 -15.76
C THR A 43 -8.71 6.95 -16.90
N GLU A 44 -8.59 5.65 -16.76
CA GLU A 44 -8.03 4.77 -17.80
C GLU A 44 -8.89 4.77 -19.09
N THR A 45 -10.20 4.79 -18.93
CA THR A 45 -11.15 4.90 -20.05
C THR A 45 -11.04 6.27 -20.73
N TYR A 46 -10.98 7.35 -19.94
CA TYR A 46 -10.80 8.71 -20.45
C TYR A 46 -9.49 8.88 -21.24
N LEU A 47 -8.39 8.37 -20.70
CA LEU A 47 -7.10 8.44 -21.39
C LEU A 47 -7.09 7.68 -22.72
N ALA A 48 -7.76 6.54 -22.79
CA ALA A 48 -7.93 5.83 -24.06
C ALA A 48 -8.77 6.63 -25.06
N ALA A 49 -9.87 7.23 -24.61
CA ALA A 49 -10.75 8.04 -25.45
C ALA A 49 -10.04 9.28 -26.02
N VAL A 50 -9.22 9.97 -25.23
CA VAL A 50 -8.41 11.12 -25.68
C VAL A 50 -7.44 10.72 -26.80
N GLU A 51 -6.95 9.49 -26.80
CA GLU A 51 -6.12 8.93 -27.88
C GLU A 51 -6.93 8.37 -29.06
N GLY A 52 -8.24 8.54 -29.08
CA GLY A 52 -9.12 8.00 -30.13
C GLY A 52 -9.26 6.48 -30.09
N ARG A 53 -8.90 5.82 -28.97
CA ARG A 53 -8.97 4.37 -28.79
C ARG A 53 -10.22 3.97 -28.01
N ARG A 54 -10.69 2.77 -28.28
CA ARG A 54 -11.71 2.10 -27.43
C ARG A 54 -11.03 1.32 -26.31
N GLY A 55 -11.72 1.14 -25.18
CA GLY A 55 -11.25 0.37 -24.02
C GLY A 55 -10.53 1.26 -23.01
N ILE A 56 -9.45 0.77 -22.45
CA ILE A 56 -8.69 1.47 -21.41
C ILE A 56 -7.25 1.73 -21.84
N LYS A 57 -6.65 2.78 -21.28
CA LYS A 57 -5.21 3.01 -21.25
C LYS A 57 -4.73 2.81 -19.81
N PRO A 58 -4.09 1.67 -19.49
CA PRO A 58 -3.71 1.34 -18.13
C PRO A 58 -2.81 2.40 -17.49
N LEU A 59 -3.10 2.75 -16.24
CA LEU A 59 -2.20 3.50 -15.39
C LEU A 59 -1.06 2.60 -14.90
N THR A 60 0.05 3.21 -14.48
CA THR A 60 1.24 2.44 -14.05
C THR A 60 1.00 1.71 -12.73
N PHE A 61 0.41 2.37 -11.74
CA PHE A 61 0.31 1.81 -10.39
C PHE A 61 -0.63 0.58 -10.27
N PRO A 62 -1.77 0.46 -11.02
CA PRO A 62 -2.57 -0.76 -10.98
C PRO A 62 -1.87 -1.97 -11.61
N SER A 63 -0.79 -1.72 -12.37
CA SER A 63 0.00 -2.77 -13.03
C SER A 63 1.19 -3.24 -12.19
N PHE A 64 1.35 -2.78 -10.96
CA PHE A 64 2.41 -3.23 -10.07
C PHE A 64 2.18 -4.70 -9.67
N PRO A 65 3.27 -5.46 -9.43
CA PRO A 65 3.18 -6.91 -9.17
C PRO A 65 2.49 -7.25 -7.84
N ASN A 66 2.44 -6.29 -6.90
CA ASN A 66 1.78 -6.46 -5.61
C ASN A 66 0.61 -5.50 -5.52
N VAL A 67 -0.61 -6.05 -5.47
CA VAL A 67 -1.87 -5.31 -5.36
C VAL A 67 -2.69 -5.90 -4.23
N ALA A 68 -3.37 -5.04 -3.46
CA ALA A 68 -4.31 -5.45 -2.44
C ALA A 68 -5.55 -4.55 -2.46
N LEU A 69 -6.66 -5.08 -1.98
CA LEU A 69 -7.87 -4.32 -1.69
C LEU A 69 -7.87 -3.92 -0.22
N VAL A 70 -8.19 -2.66 0.04
CA VAL A 70 -8.29 -2.12 1.39
C VAL A 70 -9.72 -1.67 1.64
N ASN A 71 -10.28 -2.10 2.78
CA ASN A 71 -11.56 -1.60 3.25
C ASN A 71 -11.35 -0.32 4.06
N THR A 72 -11.80 0.80 3.52
CA THR A 72 -11.57 2.15 4.05
C THR A 72 -12.73 2.71 4.87
N GLN A 73 -13.82 1.96 5.08
CA GLN A 73 -14.92 2.41 5.95
C GLN A 73 -14.41 2.86 7.32
N SER A 74 -15.03 3.92 7.88
CA SER A 74 -14.77 4.33 9.26
C SER A 74 -15.51 3.42 10.26
N ASP A 75 -15.31 3.65 11.54
CA ASP A 75 -16.04 2.91 12.58
C ASP A 75 -17.52 3.33 12.71
N SER A 76 -17.87 4.50 12.17
CA SER A 76 -19.23 5.04 12.22
C SER A 76 -19.99 5.01 10.90
N HIS A 77 -19.33 4.94 9.75
CA HIS A 77 -19.93 5.08 8.42
C HIS A 77 -19.29 4.16 7.39
N GLY A 78 -20.08 3.70 6.41
CA GLY A 78 -19.61 2.90 5.27
C GLY A 78 -18.62 3.65 4.37
N ILE A 79 -18.60 4.98 4.41
CA ILE A 79 -17.64 5.83 3.73
C ILE A 79 -16.90 6.66 4.77
N THR A 80 -15.59 6.54 4.82
CA THR A 80 -14.73 7.34 5.70
C THR A 80 -14.61 8.77 5.18
N ASP A 81 -14.43 9.72 6.11
CA ASP A 81 -13.89 11.03 5.77
C ASP A 81 -12.34 11.01 5.90
N SER A 82 -11.70 12.10 5.52
CA SER A 82 -10.24 12.23 5.55
C SER A 82 -9.67 12.19 6.98
N ALA A 83 -10.43 12.68 7.98
CA ALA A 83 -10.02 12.71 9.38
C ALA A 83 -9.91 11.27 9.95
N ALA A 84 -10.98 10.48 9.79
CA ALA A 84 -11.01 9.10 10.24
C ALA A 84 -10.06 8.21 9.41
N GLY A 85 -10.00 8.41 8.09
CA GLY A 85 -9.10 7.68 7.20
C GLY A 85 -7.63 7.93 7.53
N GLY A 86 -7.25 9.20 7.73
CA GLY A 86 -5.89 9.58 8.13
C GLY A 86 -5.51 9.05 9.50
N THR A 87 -6.45 9.06 10.46
CA THR A 87 -6.25 8.47 11.79
C THR A 87 -6.00 6.97 11.70
N ALA A 88 -6.84 6.25 10.93
CA ALA A 88 -6.69 4.81 10.76
C ALA A 88 -5.35 4.45 10.10
N LEU A 89 -4.92 5.23 9.12
CA LEU A 89 -3.63 5.05 8.44
C LEU A 89 -2.44 5.25 9.37
N ALA A 90 -2.51 6.27 10.21
CA ALA A 90 -1.41 6.62 11.13
C ALA A 90 -1.33 5.67 12.34
N THR A 91 -2.46 5.16 12.82
CA THR A 91 -2.54 4.41 14.09
C THR A 91 -2.82 2.91 13.91
N GLY A 92 -3.27 2.49 12.73
CA GLY A 92 -3.77 1.13 12.49
C GLY A 92 -5.14 0.85 13.13
N ARG A 93 -5.84 1.87 13.68
CA ARG A 93 -7.14 1.74 14.31
C ARG A 93 -8.17 2.67 13.67
N LYS A 94 -9.35 2.13 13.38
CA LYS A 94 -10.49 2.91 12.86
C LYS A 94 -11.06 3.81 13.96
N THR A 95 -11.64 4.94 13.52
CA THR A 95 -12.36 5.89 14.38
C THR A 95 -13.59 6.43 13.65
N TYR A 96 -14.33 7.31 14.29
CA TYR A 96 -15.55 7.93 13.74
C TYR A 96 -15.21 9.02 12.73
N ASN A 97 -16.10 9.25 11.77
CA ASN A 97 -15.97 10.39 10.88
C ASN A 97 -15.87 11.70 11.69
N ASN A 98 -15.10 12.65 11.19
CA ASN A 98 -14.72 13.92 11.82
C ASN A 98 -13.77 13.79 13.02
N ALA A 99 -13.34 12.60 13.40
CA ALA A 99 -12.39 12.39 14.49
C ALA A 99 -10.96 12.23 13.95
N ILE A 100 -10.07 13.18 14.25
CA ILE A 100 -8.66 13.13 13.89
C ILE A 100 -7.80 12.87 15.12
N GLY A 101 -6.98 11.81 15.09
CA GLY A 101 -6.08 11.48 16.19
C GLY A 101 -6.79 11.00 17.47
N VAL A 102 -8.07 10.68 17.41
CA VAL A 102 -8.89 10.26 18.56
C VAL A 102 -9.34 8.82 18.36
N LEU A 103 -9.24 8.01 19.41
CA LEU A 103 -9.74 6.64 19.41
C LEU A 103 -11.26 6.63 19.70
N PRO A 104 -12.00 5.61 19.21
CA PRO A 104 -13.44 5.49 19.44
C PRO A 104 -13.84 5.57 20.92
N ASP A 105 -13.07 4.92 21.78
CA ASP A 105 -13.33 4.84 23.22
C ASP A 105 -13.12 6.17 23.98
N SER A 106 -12.59 7.19 23.29
CA SER A 106 -12.33 8.52 23.86
C SER A 106 -13.45 9.52 23.55
N ILE A 107 -14.49 9.09 22.82
CA ILE A 107 -15.64 9.91 22.42
C ILE A 107 -16.85 9.40 23.23
N THR A 108 -17.01 9.90 24.44
CA THR A 108 -18.20 9.69 25.30
C THR A 108 -19.03 10.97 25.34
#